data_58713d5deb5296097441920d5e5d8ad3
#
_entry.id   58713d5deb5296097441920d5e5d8ad3
#
_cell.length_a   1.000
_cell.length_b   1.000
_cell.length_c   1.000
_cell.angle_alpha   90.00
_cell.angle_beta   90.00
_cell.angle_gamma   90.00
#
_symmetry.space_group_name_H-M   'P 1'
#
loop_
_entity.id
_entity.type
_entity.pdbx_description
1 polymer ?
#
loop_
_entity_poly.entity_id
_entity_poly.type
_entity_poly.pdbx_seq_one_letter_code
_entity_poly.pdbx_strand_id
1 'polypeptide(L)'
;AEARAELGEITNDDLEITVNALRERAGFDFAKYPNAKLTLTNIPADPRLDAIYAKYLDYSVTPIIREIRRERRVETMMEGMRYEDLMRWKAGKLFTVPVRGMKMTQEKIELYSKNRNDEVYKDYPYKVTVPIGEVGNKVIVDDDGFIIPYPTSTTVIKGVRPWDDKRYYYPIPLNEMLMNPLLTQNPGWKDINR
;
A
#
# COMPACT_ATOMS: atom_id res chain seq x y z
N ALA A 1 -6.92 -15.18 -13.50
CA ALA A 1 -7.38 -15.45 -12.12
C ALA A 1 -8.32 -14.36 -11.60
N GLU A 2 -7.88 -13.09 -11.57
CA GLU A 2 -8.64 -12.00 -10.96
C GLU A 2 -10.05 -11.85 -11.55
N ALA A 3 -10.18 -11.78 -12.88
CA ALA A 3 -11.48 -11.61 -13.55
C ALA A 3 -12.47 -12.73 -13.19
N ARG A 4 -12.02 -13.98 -13.15
CA ARG A 4 -12.86 -15.12 -12.76
C ARG A 4 -13.21 -15.11 -11.28
N ALA A 5 -12.28 -14.66 -10.43
CA ALA A 5 -12.55 -14.55 -9.00
C ALA A 5 -13.58 -13.45 -8.69
N GLU A 6 -13.52 -12.31 -9.38
CA GLU A 6 -14.51 -11.23 -9.24
C GLU A 6 -15.91 -11.64 -9.75
N LEU A 7 -15.97 -12.53 -10.74
CA LEU A 7 -17.23 -13.12 -11.21
C LEU A 7 -17.75 -14.27 -10.31
N GLY A 8 -16.96 -14.71 -9.34
CA GLY A 8 -17.28 -15.87 -8.49
C GLY A 8 -17.17 -17.22 -9.21
N GLU A 9 -16.48 -17.27 -10.34
CA GLU A 9 -16.38 -18.46 -11.22
C GLU A 9 -14.98 -19.10 -11.20
N ILE A 10 -14.09 -18.66 -10.31
CA ILE A 10 -12.71 -19.16 -10.25
C ILE A 10 -12.68 -20.65 -9.84
N THR A 11 -11.83 -21.42 -10.52
CA THR A 11 -11.60 -22.84 -10.27
C THR A 11 -10.18 -23.13 -9.85
N ASN A 12 -9.91 -24.34 -9.35
CA ASN A 12 -8.54 -24.76 -9.05
C ASN A 12 -7.68 -24.86 -10.31
N ASP A 13 -8.26 -25.22 -11.45
CA ASP A 13 -7.54 -25.24 -12.73
C ASP A 13 -7.11 -23.84 -13.18
N ASP A 14 -7.96 -22.83 -12.95
CA ASP A 14 -7.58 -21.43 -13.18
C ASP A 14 -6.41 -21.02 -12.29
N LEU A 15 -6.41 -21.42 -11.02
CA LEU A 15 -5.31 -21.14 -10.09
C LEU A 15 -4.03 -21.84 -10.50
N GLU A 16 -4.13 -23.07 -11.03
CA GLU A 16 -2.97 -23.83 -11.50
C GLU A 16 -2.26 -23.14 -12.65
N ILE A 17 -2.98 -22.74 -13.68
CA ILE A 17 -2.40 -22.11 -14.87
C ILE A 17 -2.08 -20.61 -14.69
N THR A 18 -2.38 -20.03 -13.54
CA THR A 18 -2.14 -18.62 -13.25
C THR A 18 -1.24 -18.46 -12.01
N VAL A 19 -1.79 -18.36 -10.82
CA VAL A 19 -1.04 -18.07 -9.59
C VAL A 19 0.01 -19.13 -9.29
N ASN A 20 -0.34 -20.41 -9.41
CA ASN A 20 0.60 -21.51 -9.12
C ASN A 20 1.72 -21.58 -10.16
N ALA A 21 1.43 -21.35 -11.44
CA ALA A 21 2.44 -21.26 -12.47
C ALA A 21 3.46 -20.12 -12.21
N LEU A 22 3.02 -18.97 -11.70
CA LEU A 22 3.90 -17.88 -11.29
C LEU A 22 4.78 -18.29 -10.09
N ARG A 23 4.21 -18.94 -9.09
CA ARG A 23 4.94 -19.43 -7.91
C ARG A 23 5.97 -20.48 -8.28
N GLU A 24 5.61 -21.43 -9.16
CA GLU A 24 6.53 -22.44 -9.68
C GLU A 24 7.71 -21.80 -10.43
N ARG A 25 7.42 -20.83 -11.31
CA ARG A 25 8.45 -20.02 -11.98
C ARG A 25 9.36 -19.29 -11.00
N ALA A 26 8.82 -18.81 -9.89
CA ALA A 26 9.60 -18.16 -8.82
C ALA A 26 10.40 -19.15 -7.96
N GLY A 27 10.33 -20.45 -8.23
CA GLY A 27 11.10 -21.49 -7.54
C GLY A 27 10.40 -22.13 -6.34
N PHE A 28 9.08 -21.97 -6.20
CA PHE A 28 8.35 -22.70 -5.16
C PHE A 28 8.26 -24.17 -5.54
N ASP A 29 8.81 -25.02 -4.67
CA ASP A 29 8.70 -26.49 -4.77
C ASP A 29 7.45 -26.95 -4.01
N PHE A 30 6.38 -27.26 -4.73
CA PHE A 30 5.13 -27.69 -4.11
C PHE A 30 5.19 -29.11 -3.54
N ALA A 31 6.14 -29.94 -3.96
CA ALA A 31 6.35 -31.24 -3.35
C ALA A 31 6.94 -31.07 -1.94
N LYS A 32 7.85 -30.13 -1.78
CA LYS A 32 8.48 -29.80 -0.50
C LYS A 32 7.61 -28.90 0.38
N TYR A 33 6.88 -27.96 -0.23
CA TYR A 33 6.05 -26.96 0.44
C TYR A 33 4.62 -26.97 -0.11
N PRO A 34 3.82 -28.01 0.16
CA PRO A 34 2.48 -28.15 -0.42
C PRO A 34 1.53 -27.01 -0.07
N ASN A 35 1.73 -26.38 1.11
CA ASN A 35 0.95 -25.20 1.52
C ASN A 35 1.24 -23.94 0.70
N ALA A 36 2.31 -23.92 -0.09
CA ALA A 36 2.60 -22.81 -1.00
C ALA A 36 1.72 -22.87 -2.26
N LYS A 37 1.12 -24.01 -2.57
CA LYS A 37 0.18 -24.18 -3.68
C LYS A 37 -1.17 -23.57 -3.31
N LEU A 38 -1.62 -22.60 -4.08
CA LEU A 38 -2.92 -21.96 -3.86
C LEU A 38 -4.05 -22.84 -4.43
N THR A 39 -5.04 -23.11 -3.61
CA THR A 39 -6.29 -23.77 -4.01
C THR A 39 -7.47 -23.10 -3.32
N LEU A 40 -8.69 -23.36 -3.76
CA LEU A 40 -9.89 -22.81 -3.12
C LEU A 40 -10.09 -23.29 -1.66
N THR A 41 -9.44 -24.40 -1.30
CA THR A 41 -9.47 -24.96 0.06
C THR A 41 -8.21 -24.66 0.87
N ASN A 42 -7.17 -24.12 0.23
CA ASN A 42 -5.90 -23.75 0.87
C ASN A 42 -5.53 -22.29 0.49
N ILE A 43 -6.21 -21.35 1.10
CA ILE A 43 -5.95 -19.92 0.94
C ILE A 43 -5.24 -19.43 2.21
N PRO A 44 -4.02 -18.90 2.12
CA PRO A 44 -3.29 -18.40 3.28
C PRO A 44 -4.08 -17.32 4.03
N ALA A 45 -4.13 -17.42 5.35
CA ALA A 45 -4.69 -16.36 6.17
C ALA A 45 -3.74 -15.15 6.21
N ASP A 46 -4.29 -13.95 6.08
CA ASP A 46 -3.55 -12.69 6.28
C ASP A 46 -4.40 -11.72 7.12
N PRO A 47 -4.43 -11.92 8.46
CA PRO A 47 -5.24 -11.09 9.35
C PRO A 47 -4.88 -9.60 9.28
N ARG A 48 -3.60 -9.27 8.97
CA ARG A 48 -3.14 -7.89 8.83
C ARG A 48 -3.73 -7.24 7.60
N LEU A 49 -3.69 -7.91 6.46
CA LEU A 49 -4.25 -7.38 5.21
C LEU A 49 -5.77 -7.33 5.26
N ASP A 50 -6.40 -8.32 5.88
CA ASP A 50 -7.85 -8.34 6.13
C ASP A 50 -8.29 -7.15 6.98
N ALA A 51 -7.57 -6.85 8.06
CA ALA A 51 -7.85 -5.69 8.92
C ALA A 51 -7.66 -4.36 8.16
N ILE A 52 -6.65 -4.26 7.28
CA ILE A 52 -6.45 -3.08 6.43
C ILE A 52 -7.62 -2.94 5.45
N TYR A 53 -8.04 -4.00 4.77
CA TYR A 53 -9.16 -3.95 3.84
C TYR A 53 -10.47 -3.58 4.55
N ALA A 54 -10.76 -4.22 5.69
CA ALA A 54 -11.94 -3.90 6.48
C ALA A 54 -11.97 -2.45 6.97
N LYS A 55 -10.81 -1.85 7.26
CA LYS A 55 -10.71 -0.46 7.73
C LYS A 55 -10.84 0.58 6.61
N TYR A 56 -10.30 0.30 5.43
CA TYR A 56 -10.10 1.32 4.40
C TYR A 56 -10.96 1.13 3.14
N LEU A 57 -11.59 -0.03 2.95
CA LEU A 57 -12.47 -0.29 1.82
C LEU A 57 -13.93 -0.23 2.24
N ASP A 58 -14.77 0.26 1.34
CA ASP A 58 -16.23 0.36 1.55
C ASP A 58 -16.95 -0.93 1.09
N TYR A 59 -16.20 -1.98 0.76
CA TYR A 59 -16.70 -3.27 0.31
C TYR A 59 -15.86 -4.42 0.86
N SER A 60 -16.45 -5.61 0.93
CA SER A 60 -15.78 -6.81 1.40
C SER A 60 -14.87 -7.42 0.30
N VAL A 61 -13.70 -7.88 0.70
CA VAL A 61 -12.77 -8.61 -0.16
C VAL A 61 -12.70 -10.05 0.31
N THR A 62 -13.04 -11.00 -0.56
CA THR A 62 -12.95 -12.42 -0.21
C THR A 62 -11.51 -12.87 -0.06
N PRO A 63 -11.21 -13.92 0.73
CA PRO A 63 -9.85 -14.41 0.90
C PRO A 63 -9.14 -14.75 -0.42
N ILE A 64 -9.85 -15.31 -1.39
CA ILE A 64 -9.26 -15.65 -2.69
C ILE A 64 -8.92 -14.39 -3.51
N ILE A 65 -9.79 -13.39 -3.53
CA ILE A 65 -9.51 -12.10 -4.20
C ILE A 65 -8.34 -11.39 -3.51
N ARG A 66 -8.30 -11.38 -2.16
CA ARG A 66 -7.18 -10.83 -1.40
C ARG A 66 -5.86 -11.46 -1.81
N GLU A 67 -5.82 -12.80 -1.89
CA GLU A 67 -4.60 -13.54 -2.24
C GLU A 67 -4.16 -13.29 -3.69
N ILE A 68 -5.08 -13.29 -4.63
CA ILE A 68 -4.81 -12.95 -6.04
C ILE A 68 -4.29 -11.51 -6.17
N ARG A 69 -4.91 -10.55 -5.49
CA ARG A 69 -4.44 -9.15 -5.47
C ARG A 69 -3.06 -9.00 -4.81
N ARG A 70 -2.77 -9.83 -3.79
CA ARG A 70 -1.45 -9.88 -3.16
C ARG A 70 -0.40 -10.41 -4.13
N GLU A 71 -0.69 -11.52 -4.81
CA GLU A 71 0.20 -12.11 -5.82
C GLU A 71 0.48 -11.12 -6.95
N ARG A 72 -0.57 -10.51 -7.50
CA ARG A 72 -0.43 -9.48 -8.54
C ARG A 72 0.48 -8.33 -8.09
N ARG A 73 0.34 -7.87 -6.84
CA ARG A 73 1.19 -6.81 -6.30
C ARG A 73 2.67 -7.22 -6.24
N VAL A 74 2.95 -8.48 -5.92
CA VAL A 74 4.32 -9.01 -5.88
C VAL A 74 4.90 -9.12 -7.29
N GLU A 75 4.14 -9.70 -8.21
CA GLU A 75 4.57 -9.91 -9.60
C GLU A 75 4.79 -8.60 -10.36
N THR A 76 3.94 -7.61 -10.17
CA THR A 76 4.03 -6.32 -10.87
C THR A 76 4.75 -5.24 -10.05
N MET A 77 5.53 -5.64 -9.05
CA MET A 77 6.30 -4.71 -8.22
C MET A 77 7.32 -3.94 -9.08
N MET A 78 7.34 -2.61 -8.95
CA MET A 78 8.18 -1.68 -9.71
C MET A 78 7.79 -1.50 -11.20
N GLU A 79 6.70 -2.09 -11.67
CA GLU A 79 6.20 -1.94 -13.04
C GLU A 79 5.19 -0.78 -13.21
N GLY A 80 4.92 -0.02 -12.16
CA GLY A 80 3.98 1.12 -12.21
C GLY A 80 2.50 0.76 -12.16
N MET A 81 2.14 -0.52 -12.17
CA MET A 81 0.76 -1.02 -12.28
C MET A 81 -0.12 -0.76 -11.04
N ARG A 82 0.51 -0.49 -9.89
CA ARG A 82 -0.20 -0.43 -8.60
C ARG A 82 -1.25 0.67 -8.52
N TYR A 83 -0.98 1.84 -9.12
CA TYR A 83 -1.92 2.95 -9.12
C TYR A 83 -3.21 2.57 -9.85
N GLU A 84 -3.09 2.03 -11.06
CA GLU A 84 -4.24 1.63 -11.89
C GLU A 84 -5.05 0.51 -11.23
N ASP A 85 -4.38 -0.47 -10.61
CA ASP A 85 -5.06 -1.52 -9.84
C ASP A 85 -5.92 -0.94 -8.72
N LEU A 86 -5.39 0.02 -7.95
CA LEU A 86 -6.14 0.66 -6.87
C LEU A 86 -7.30 1.50 -7.41
N MET A 87 -7.15 2.11 -8.59
CA MET A 87 -8.25 2.87 -9.22
C MET A 87 -9.37 1.95 -9.68
N ARG A 88 -9.06 0.90 -10.46
CA ARG A 88 -10.08 -0.03 -10.98
C ARG A 88 -10.75 -0.87 -9.90
N TRP A 89 -10.07 -1.14 -8.77
CA TRP A 89 -10.68 -1.80 -7.59
C TRP A 89 -11.46 -0.83 -6.70
N LYS A 90 -11.53 0.46 -7.04
CA LYS A 90 -12.09 1.50 -6.15
C LYS A 90 -11.47 1.46 -4.76
N ALA A 91 -10.18 1.21 -4.69
CA ALA A 91 -9.39 1.01 -3.48
C ALA A 91 -8.45 2.19 -3.17
N GLY A 92 -8.77 3.39 -3.68
CA GLY A 92 -7.94 4.58 -3.51
C GLY A 92 -7.72 4.98 -2.05
N LYS A 93 -8.67 4.68 -1.16
CA LYS A 93 -8.50 4.88 0.28
C LYS A 93 -7.29 4.12 0.87
N LEU A 94 -6.79 3.07 0.21
CA LEU A 94 -5.56 2.40 0.63
C LEU A 94 -4.31 3.30 0.53
N PHE A 95 -4.35 4.42 -0.21
CA PHE A 95 -3.29 5.42 -0.18
C PHE A 95 -3.21 6.15 1.16
N THR A 96 -4.28 6.14 1.95
CA THR A 96 -4.29 6.77 3.28
C THR A 96 -3.68 5.88 4.36
N VAL A 97 -3.35 4.61 4.05
CA VAL A 97 -2.60 3.76 4.98
C VAL A 97 -1.28 4.45 5.30
N PRO A 98 -0.99 4.70 6.59
CA PRO A 98 0.21 5.41 6.99
C PRO A 98 1.49 4.75 6.45
N VAL A 99 2.37 5.57 5.88
CA VAL A 99 3.72 5.11 5.55
C VAL A 99 4.51 5.08 6.85
N ARG A 100 4.88 3.90 7.28
CA ARG A 100 5.64 3.66 8.50
C ARG A 100 7.04 3.16 8.16
N GLY A 101 8.02 3.66 8.87
CA GLY A 101 9.37 3.16 8.84
C GLY A 101 9.58 1.98 9.79
N MET A 102 10.81 1.78 10.24
CA MET A 102 11.17 0.73 11.19
C MET A 102 10.54 0.99 12.56
N LYS A 103 10.16 -0.07 13.26
CA LYS A 103 9.74 0.03 14.67
C LYS A 103 10.96 0.30 15.56
N MET A 104 10.92 1.41 16.29
CA MET A 104 11.89 1.79 17.28
C MET A 104 11.44 1.29 18.66
N THR A 105 12.10 0.26 19.18
CA THR A 105 11.94 -0.15 20.57
C THR A 105 12.87 0.66 21.46
N GLN A 106 12.59 0.75 22.76
CA GLN A 106 13.47 1.43 23.71
C GLN A 106 14.90 0.87 23.67
N GLU A 107 15.05 -0.45 23.57
CA GLU A 107 16.33 -1.12 23.40
C GLU A 107 17.11 -0.64 22.15
N LYS A 108 16.42 -0.51 21.00
CA LYS A 108 17.02 0.04 19.78
C LYS A 108 17.43 1.49 19.94
N ILE A 109 16.58 2.31 20.59
CA ILE A 109 16.88 3.70 20.88
C ILE A 109 18.17 3.81 21.71
N GLU A 110 18.29 3.00 22.76
CA GLU A 110 19.48 2.95 23.62
C GLU A 110 20.72 2.44 22.87
N LEU A 111 20.57 1.39 22.07
CA LEU A 111 21.65 0.85 21.25
C LEU A 111 22.17 1.89 20.26
N TYR A 112 21.28 2.55 19.52
CA TYR A 112 21.67 3.60 18.59
C TYR A 112 22.22 4.86 19.29
N SER A 113 21.80 5.14 20.49
CA SER A 113 22.33 6.25 21.30
C SER A 113 23.72 5.96 21.84
N LYS A 114 24.00 4.72 22.25
CA LYS A 114 25.31 4.29 22.75
C LYS A 114 26.37 4.27 21.65
N ASN A 115 26.04 3.69 20.48
CA ASN A 115 26.97 3.56 19.36
C ASN A 115 27.37 4.90 18.71
N ARG A 116 26.85 6.01 19.19
CA ARG A 116 27.14 7.35 18.68
C ARG A 116 28.36 8.00 19.30
N ASN A 117 28.72 7.56 20.47
CA ASN A 117 29.90 8.03 21.17
C ASN A 117 31.15 7.19 20.86
N ASP A 118 30.99 6.11 20.06
CA ASP A 118 32.11 5.30 19.59
C ASP A 118 32.90 6.05 18.52
N GLU A 119 34.23 5.95 18.56
CA GLU A 119 35.12 6.57 17.59
C GLU A 119 34.83 6.23 16.13
N VAL A 120 34.25 5.07 15.88
CA VAL A 120 33.83 4.57 14.56
C VAL A 120 32.75 5.46 13.91
N TYR A 121 31.92 6.16 14.71
CA TYR A 121 30.80 6.97 14.21
C TYR A 121 30.96 8.46 14.45
N LYS A 122 32.12 8.91 14.94
CA LYS A 122 32.38 10.34 15.23
C LYS A 122 32.23 11.25 14.02
N ASP A 123 32.47 10.73 12.81
CA ASP A 123 32.39 11.46 11.54
C ASP A 123 31.03 11.31 10.83
N TYR A 124 30.05 10.56 11.40
CA TYR A 124 28.73 10.42 10.83
C TYR A 124 27.88 11.66 11.13
N PRO A 125 27.38 12.36 10.09
CA PRO A 125 26.73 13.68 10.27
C PRO A 125 25.35 13.62 10.93
N TYR A 126 24.82 12.44 11.18
CA TYR A 126 23.45 12.29 11.69
C TYR A 126 23.43 12.07 13.20
N LYS A 127 23.17 13.13 13.95
CA LYS A 127 22.79 13.00 15.37
C LYS A 127 21.37 12.48 15.47
N VAL A 128 21.16 11.17 15.64
CA VAL A 128 19.87 10.60 16.01
C VAL A 128 19.67 10.82 17.52
N THR A 129 19.17 11.94 17.91
CA THR A 129 18.52 12.04 19.21
C THR A 129 17.08 11.62 19.00
N VAL A 130 16.64 10.58 19.69
CA VAL A 130 15.26 10.12 19.65
C VAL A 130 14.60 10.50 20.97
N PRO A 131 13.94 11.63 21.08
CA PRO A 131 12.77 11.73 21.91
C PRO A 131 11.55 11.43 21.08
N ILE A 132 10.73 10.54 21.57
CA ILE A 132 9.41 10.24 21.05
C ILE A 132 8.59 11.55 21.05
N GLY A 133 8.10 11.98 19.86
CA GLY A 133 7.15 13.07 19.74
C GLY A 133 7.71 14.49 19.53
N GLU A 134 9.04 14.71 19.44
CA GLU A 134 9.59 16.06 19.20
C GLU A 134 10.11 16.27 17.77
N VAL A 135 9.85 17.46 17.21
CA VAL A 135 10.27 17.89 15.86
C VAL A 135 11.69 18.47 15.87
N GLY A 136 12.46 18.26 14.81
CA GLY A 136 13.82 18.78 14.62
C GLY A 136 14.77 17.70 14.09
N ASN A 137 16.02 17.71 14.48
CA ASN A 137 17.01 16.67 14.10
C ASN A 137 16.75 15.30 14.77
N LYS A 138 15.50 14.96 15.00
CA LYS A 138 15.02 13.82 15.78
C LYS A 138 14.17 12.93 14.89
N VAL A 139 14.26 11.64 15.12
CA VAL A 139 13.38 10.67 14.49
C VAL A 139 12.02 10.76 15.19
N ILE A 140 10.98 11.10 14.43
CA ILE A 140 9.61 11.11 14.93
C ILE A 140 9.03 9.72 14.79
N VAL A 141 8.41 9.22 15.86
CA VAL A 141 7.70 7.94 15.88
C VAL A 141 6.22 8.15 16.18
N ASP A 142 5.38 7.26 15.67
CA ASP A 142 3.96 7.22 16.01
C ASP A 142 3.74 6.57 17.40
N ASP A 143 2.47 6.54 17.86
CA ASP A 143 2.08 5.98 19.15
C ASP A 143 2.43 4.48 19.29
N ASP A 144 2.57 3.76 18.18
CA ASP A 144 2.99 2.36 18.14
C ASP A 144 4.52 2.18 18.10
N GLY A 145 5.26 3.29 18.05
CA GLY A 145 6.73 3.33 18.02
C GLY A 145 7.34 3.18 16.62
N PHE A 146 6.57 3.32 15.54
CA PHE A 146 7.12 3.29 14.19
C PHE A 146 7.62 4.68 13.75
N ILE A 147 8.77 4.70 13.08
CA ILE A 147 9.30 5.94 12.48
C ILE A 147 8.29 6.49 11.46
N ILE A 148 8.03 7.80 11.54
CA ILE A 148 7.30 8.57 10.54
C ILE A 148 8.32 9.16 9.57
N PRO A 149 8.45 8.63 8.33
CA PRO A 149 9.54 9.02 7.43
C PRO A 149 9.40 10.45 6.87
N TYR A 150 8.19 11.01 6.85
CA TYR A 150 7.90 12.33 6.28
C TYR A 150 7.10 13.21 7.24
N PRO A 151 7.64 13.56 8.41
CA PRO A 151 6.89 14.23 9.46
C PRO A 151 6.46 15.67 9.10
N THR A 152 7.21 16.32 8.22
CA THR A 152 7.00 17.74 7.83
C THR A 152 6.44 17.90 6.41
N SER A 153 6.16 16.80 5.71
CA SER A 153 5.63 16.87 4.34
C SER A 153 4.19 17.41 4.33
N THR A 154 3.93 18.37 3.46
CA THR A 154 2.58 18.91 3.22
C THR A 154 1.69 17.94 2.44
N THR A 155 2.29 17.03 1.67
CA THR A 155 1.60 16.01 0.88
C THR A 155 1.39 14.70 1.63
N VAL A 156 2.18 14.46 2.69
CA VAL A 156 2.11 13.27 3.53
C VAL A 156 2.06 13.72 4.99
N ILE A 157 0.87 14.04 5.47
CA ILE A 157 0.67 14.55 6.83
C ILE A 157 0.80 13.40 7.84
N LYS A 158 1.80 13.46 8.71
CA LYS A 158 2.06 12.41 9.72
C LYS A 158 2.08 10.98 9.13
N GLY A 159 2.72 10.81 7.97
CA GLY A 159 2.76 9.53 7.27
C GLY A 159 1.49 9.18 6.48
N VAL A 160 0.44 9.99 6.53
CA VAL A 160 -0.83 9.75 5.84
C VAL A 160 -0.94 10.63 4.60
N ARG A 161 -1.20 10.01 3.45
CA ARG A 161 -1.52 10.70 2.20
C ARG A 161 -3.02 10.95 2.13
N PRO A 162 -3.49 12.19 1.89
CA PRO A 162 -4.92 12.45 1.77
C PRO A 162 -5.48 11.80 0.49
N TRP A 163 -6.67 11.23 0.60
CA TRP A 163 -7.42 10.69 -0.52
C TRP A 163 -8.72 11.47 -0.71
N ASP A 164 -9.07 11.72 -1.97
CA ASP A 164 -10.34 12.32 -2.38
C ASP A 164 -10.91 11.50 -3.53
N ASP A 165 -12.16 11.07 -3.43
CA ASP A 165 -12.82 10.18 -4.40
C ASP A 165 -12.94 10.76 -5.80
N LYS A 166 -12.86 12.10 -5.97
CA LYS A 166 -12.74 12.70 -7.29
C LYS A 166 -11.57 12.18 -8.12
N ARG A 167 -10.53 11.64 -7.45
CA ARG A 167 -9.34 11.10 -8.10
C ARG A 167 -9.58 9.79 -8.86
N TYR A 168 -10.75 9.16 -8.70
CA TYR A 168 -11.16 8.05 -9.56
C TYR A 168 -11.49 8.51 -10.99
N TYR A 169 -11.71 9.81 -11.18
CA TYR A 169 -12.03 10.41 -12.46
C TYR A 169 -11.02 11.50 -12.78
N TYR A 170 -10.50 11.51 -14.00
CA TYR A 170 -9.71 12.65 -14.45
C TYR A 170 -10.62 13.85 -14.70
N PRO A 171 -10.17 15.08 -14.39
CA PRO A 171 -10.95 16.26 -14.76
C PRO A 171 -10.98 16.41 -16.28
N ILE A 172 -12.12 16.86 -16.79
CA ILE A 172 -12.20 17.32 -18.18
C ILE A 172 -11.31 18.57 -18.30
N PRO A 173 -10.40 18.66 -19.30
CA PRO A 173 -9.51 19.79 -19.46
C PRO A 173 -10.28 21.11 -19.55
N LEU A 174 -9.73 22.15 -18.92
CA LEU A 174 -10.37 23.47 -18.85
C LEU A 174 -10.70 24.04 -20.24
N ASN A 175 -9.79 23.88 -21.21
CA ASN A 175 -9.99 24.38 -22.56
C ASN A 175 -11.21 23.72 -23.25
N GLU A 176 -11.41 22.42 -23.05
CA GLU A 176 -12.56 21.71 -23.61
C GLU A 176 -13.88 22.24 -23.03
N MET A 177 -13.91 22.51 -21.73
CA MET A 177 -15.07 23.07 -21.07
C MET A 177 -15.35 24.50 -21.52
N LEU A 178 -14.31 25.32 -21.76
CA LEU A 178 -14.47 26.67 -22.30
C LEU A 178 -15.00 26.70 -23.74
N MET A 179 -14.58 25.71 -24.54
CA MET A 179 -15.03 25.59 -25.94
C MET A 179 -16.46 25.01 -26.07
N ASN A 180 -16.88 24.21 -25.11
CA ASN A 180 -18.20 23.60 -25.11
C ASN A 180 -18.91 23.81 -23.76
N PRO A 181 -19.75 24.83 -23.62
CA PRO A 181 -20.46 25.15 -22.39
C PRO A 181 -21.52 24.12 -21.97
N LEU A 182 -21.79 23.12 -22.81
CA LEU A 182 -22.70 22.01 -22.49
C LEU A 182 -22.00 20.90 -21.72
N LEU A 183 -20.65 20.89 -21.66
CA LEU A 183 -19.91 19.93 -20.88
C LEU A 183 -20.09 20.19 -19.39
N THR A 184 -20.29 19.10 -18.65
CA THR A 184 -20.34 19.10 -17.20
C THR A 184 -19.08 18.41 -16.68
N GLN A 185 -18.44 19.00 -15.69
CA GLN A 185 -17.22 18.45 -15.09
C GLN A 185 -17.50 17.13 -14.34
N ASN A 186 -16.49 16.27 -14.29
CA ASN A 186 -16.55 15.05 -13.51
C ASN A 186 -16.78 15.32 -12.02
N PRO A 187 -17.45 14.40 -11.28
CA PRO A 187 -17.81 14.61 -9.88
C PRO A 187 -16.63 15.00 -9.00
N GLY A 188 -16.84 16.00 -8.15
CA GLY A 188 -15.85 16.49 -7.19
C GLY A 188 -14.80 17.45 -7.76
N TRP A 189 -14.74 17.66 -9.08
CA TRP A 189 -13.93 18.69 -9.73
C TRP A 189 -14.74 19.97 -9.93
N LYS A 190 -14.03 21.12 -9.95
CA LYS A 190 -14.69 22.42 -10.13
C LYS A 190 -15.29 22.50 -11.54
N ASP A 191 -16.61 22.68 -11.60
CA ASP A 191 -17.32 22.99 -12.85
C ASP A 191 -17.28 24.50 -13.09
N ILE A 192 -16.79 24.91 -14.25
CA ILE A 192 -16.72 26.33 -14.64
C ILE A 192 -17.94 26.81 -15.42
N ASN A 193 -18.77 25.87 -15.85
CA ASN A 193 -19.99 26.13 -16.61
C ASN A 193 -21.26 26.18 -15.74
N ARG A 194 -21.08 26.04 -14.41
CA ARG A 194 -22.17 26.07 -13.42
C ARG A 194 -21.89 26.98 -12.25
#